data_fa188b4390b4ade57401f30103f6fad3
#
_entry.id   fa188b4390b4ade57401f30103f6fad3
#
_cell.length_a   1.000
_cell.length_b   1.000
_cell.length_c   1.000
_cell.angle_alpha   90.00
_cell.angle_beta   90.00
_cell.angle_gamma   90.00
#
_symmetry.space_group_name_H-M   'P 1'
#
loop_
_entity.id
_entity.type
_entity.pdbx_description
1 polymer ?
#
loop_
_entity_poly.entity_id
_entity_poly.type
_entity_poly.pdbx_seq_one_letter_code
_entity_poly.pdbx_strand_id
1 'polypeptide(L)'
;MNDILNALNISYTNEEPFVYYSVDNYLSEYNLIIEVMGDYWHCNPIRYDRPINDRQAEIISRDKAKHTFIFKRYGIEILYVWESDLLKSQEKCAALILEYIGRNGELQDYNSFNYNYEDNVLSMLQNPIIPFQFRKIAC
;
A
#
# COMPACT_ATOMS: atom_id res chain seq x y z
N MET A 1 9.71 1.80 6.93
CA MET A 1 9.32 2.71 5.82
C MET A 1 10.08 4.03 5.87
N ASN A 2 10.15 4.67 7.02
CA ASN A 2 10.84 5.96 7.15
C ASN A 2 12.30 5.91 6.67
N ASP A 3 13.03 4.85 6.98
CA ASP A 3 14.42 4.71 6.55
C ASP A 3 14.56 4.68 5.02
N ILE A 4 13.64 4.02 4.34
CA ILE A 4 13.62 3.97 2.88
C ILE A 4 13.33 5.36 2.30
N LEU A 5 12.34 6.05 2.84
CA LEU A 5 12.00 7.40 2.39
C LEU A 5 13.15 8.37 2.63
N ASN A 6 13.81 8.27 3.77
CA ASN A 6 14.99 9.08 4.07
C ASN A 6 16.14 8.80 3.08
N ALA A 7 16.39 7.52 2.78
CA ALA A 7 17.42 7.12 1.83
C ALA A 7 17.12 7.62 0.41
N LEU A 8 15.85 7.69 0.03
CA LEU A 8 15.41 8.23 -1.26
C LEU A 8 15.29 9.75 -1.27
N ASN A 9 15.57 10.39 -0.14
CA ASN A 9 15.45 11.84 0.02
C ASN A 9 14.02 12.36 -0.26
N ILE A 10 13.02 11.60 0.16
CA ILE A 10 11.60 11.95 0.01
C ILE A 10 11.09 12.47 1.34
N SER A 11 10.50 13.66 1.32
CA SER A 11 9.87 14.26 2.51
C SER A 11 8.54 13.59 2.83
N TYR A 12 8.28 13.38 4.11
CA TYR A 12 7.05 12.74 4.58
C TYR A 12 6.66 13.24 5.97
N THR A 13 5.39 13.04 6.31
CA THR A 13 4.89 13.18 7.68
C THR A 13 4.28 11.86 8.11
N ASN A 14 4.49 11.49 9.38
CA ASN A 14 3.88 10.29 9.96
C ASN A 14 2.58 10.65 10.65
N GLU A 15 1.65 9.68 10.69
CA GLU A 15 0.37 9.82 11.38
C GLU A 15 -0.38 11.09 10.97
N GLU A 16 -0.36 11.41 9.68
CA GLU A 16 -1.06 12.57 9.14
C GLU A 16 -2.57 12.36 9.20
N PRO A 17 -3.33 13.29 9.79
CA PRO A 17 -4.77 13.15 9.86
C PRO A 17 -5.47 13.44 8.52
N PHE A 18 -6.43 12.59 8.18
CA PHE A 18 -7.31 12.74 7.03
C PHE A 18 -8.74 12.60 7.52
N VAL A 19 -9.26 13.64 8.15
CA VAL A 19 -10.59 13.71 8.80
C VAL A 19 -10.71 12.65 9.92
N TYR A 20 -11.32 11.48 9.64
CA TYR A 20 -11.52 10.42 10.63
C TYR A 20 -10.40 9.42 10.72
N TYR A 21 -9.44 9.50 9.81
CA TYR A 21 -8.36 8.52 9.68
C TYR A 21 -7.01 9.20 9.82
N SER A 22 -6.01 8.45 10.25
CA SER A 22 -4.62 8.86 10.12
C SER A 22 -3.91 7.92 9.15
N VAL A 23 -2.90 8.42 8.46
CA VAL A 23 -2.12 7.63 7.51
C VAL A 23 -0.67 7.52 7.97
N ASP A 24 -0.05 6.38 7.69
CA ASP A 24 1.31 6.11 8.19
C ASP A 24 2.34 7.07 7.63
N ASN A 25 2.33 7.28 6.32
CA ASN A 25 3.26 8.17 5.65
C ASN A 25 2.52 9.00 4.60
N TYR A 26 2.51 10.31 4.79
CA TYR A 26 1.99 11.24 3.81
C TYR A 26 3.13 11.95 3.11
N LEU A 27 3.17 11.86 1.78
CA LEU A 27 4.17 12.50 0.93
C LEU A 27 3.60 13.83 0.44
N SER A 28 3.80 14.89 1.22
CA SER A 28 3.14 16.19 0.97
C SER A 28 3.52 16.82 -0.36
N GLU A 29 4.75 16.65 -0.82
CA GLU A 29 5.18 17.18 -2.12
C GLU A 29 4.37 16.61 -3.29
N TYR A 30 3.94 15.34 -3.16
CA TYR A 30 3.26 14.62 -4.23
C TYR A 30 1.79 14.43 -3.96
N ASN A 31 1.33 14.75 -2.75
CA ASN A 31 -0.03 14.46 -2.29
C ASN A 31 -0.37 12.96 -2.43
N LEU A 32 0.51 12.13 -1.94
CA LEU A 32 0.39 10.66 -2.00
C LEU A 32 0.51 10.05 -0.60
N ILE A 33 0.02 8.84 -0.45
CA ILE A 33 -0.06 8.14 0.83
C ILE A 33 0.53 6.74 0.70
N ILE A 34 1.38 6.37 1.67
CA ILE A 34 1.89 5.01 1.82
C ILE A 34 1.45 4.46 3.18
N GLU A 35 0.87 3.27 3.17
CA GLU A 35 0.49 2.54 4.38
C GLU A 35 1.32 1.27 4.50
N VAL A 36 1.79 1.00 5.71
CA VAL A 36 2.51 -0.24 6.03
C VAL A 36 1.54 -1.23 6.64
N MET A 37 1.45 -2.41 6.04
CA MET A 37 0.48 -3.43 6.43
C MET A 37 1.18 -4.59 7.14
N GLY A 38 0.83 -4.83 8.39
CA GLY A 38 1.27 -6.01 9.12
C GLY A 38 0.61 -7.27 8.52
N ASP A 39 1.41 -8.29 8.24
CA ASP A 39 0.93 -9.48 7.51
C ASP A 39 -0.22 -10.20 8.20
N TYR A 40 -0.12 -10.39 9.51
CA TYR A 40 -1.18 -11.06 10.27
C TYR A 40 -2.43 -10.19 10.39
N TRP A 41 -2.25 -8.96 10.87
CA TRP A 41 -3.37 -8.08 11.20
C TRP A 41 -4.21 -7.70 9.98
N HIS A 42 -3.56 -7.48 8.85
CA HIS A 42 -4.23 -7.07 7.61
C HIS A 42 -4.43 -8.24 6.64
N CYS A 43 -4.20 -9.46 7.10
CA CYS A 43 -4.48 -10.68 6.35
C CYS A 43 -3.76 -10.73 5.00
N ASN A 44 -2.43 -10.72 5.03
CA ASN A 44 -1.62 -10.76 3.80
C ASN A 44 -2.03 -11.95 2.92
N PRO A 45 -2.46 -11.72 1.68
CA PRO A 45 -3.01 -12.76 0.81
C PRO A 45 -2.01 -13.85 0.40
N ILE A 46 -0.71 -13.61 0.55
CA ILE A 46 0.28 -14.68 0.33
C ILE A 46 0.16 -15.76 1.40
N ARG A 47 -0.22 -15.37 2.62
CA ARG A 47 -0.33 -16.28 3.77
C ARG A 47 -1.75 -16.76 4.03
N TYR A 48 -2.74 -15.95 3.68
CA TYR A 48 -4.14 -16.18 4.00
C TYR A 48 -4.99 -16.03 2.76
N ASP A 49 -5.70 -17.06 2.36
CA ASP A 49 -6.66 -16.96 1.27
C ASP A 49 -7.99 -16.35 1.74
N ARG A 50 -8.21 -16.34 3.06
CA ARG A 50 -9.38 -15.75 3.71
C ARG A 50 -9.04 -15.35 5.14
N PRO A 51 -9.84 -14.48 5.78
CA PRO A 51 -9.68 -14.22 7.21
C PRO A 51 -9.86 -15.49 8.04
N ILE A 52 -8.97 -15.68 9.01
CA ILE A 52 -9.03 -16.84 9.89
C ILE A 52 -9.79 -16.57 11.20
N ASN A 53 -10.13 -15.31 11.45
CA ASN A 53 -10.89 -14.92 12.63
C ASN A 53 -11.64 -13.60 12.38
N ASP A 54 -12.53 -13.26 13.32
CA ASP A 54 -13.35 -12.05 13.21
C ASP A 54 -12.52 -10.77 13.25
N ARG A 55 -11.42 -10.79 13.98
CA ARG A 55 -10.53 -9.63 14.08
C ARG A 55 -9.93 -9.25 12.73
N GLN A 56 -9.42 -10.24 11.99
CA GLN A 56 -8.91 -10.00 10.64
C GLN A 56 -10.01 -9.50 9.71
N ALA A 57 -11.20 -10.09 9.80
CA ALA A 57 -12.35 -9.66 8.99
C ALA A 57 -12.72 -8.20 9.27
N GLU A 58 -12.75 -7.80 10.52
CA GLU A 58 -13.03 -6.41 10.92
C GLU A 58 -11.98 -5.44 10.39
N ILE A 59 -10.71 -5.81 10.48
CA ILE A 59 -9.61 -4.97 9.99
C ILE A 59 -9.70 -4.80 8.48
N ILE A 60 -9.99 -5.87 7.72
CA ILE A 60 -10.19 -5.79 6.28
C ILE A 60 -11.31 -4.81 5.95
N SER A 61 -12.43 -4.89 6.66
CA SER A 61 -13.57 -3.98 6.45
C SER A 61 -13.18 -2.53 6.71
N ARG A 62 -12.42 -2.27 7.77
CA ARG A 62 -11.93 -0.94 8.10
C ARG A 62 -10.94 -0.42 7.07
N ASP A 63 -10.04 -1.28 6.60
CA ASP A 63 -9.08 -0.91 5.56
C ASP A 63 -9.80 -0.50 4.26
N LYS A 64 -10.82 -1.26 3.86
CA LYS A 64 -11.64 -0.93 2.70
C LYS A 64 -12.38 0.40 2.88
N ALA A 65 -12.97 0.62 4.04
CA ALA A 65 -13.69 1.85 4.33
C ALA A 65 -12.77 3.06 4.29
N LYS A 66 -11.59 2.95 4.89
CA LYS A 66 -10.56 4.00 4.86
C LYS A 66 -10.11 4.30 3.43
N HIS A 67 -9.79 3.27 2.66
CA HIS A 67 -9.37 3.41 1.27
C HIS A 67 -10.42 4.12 0.44
N THR A 68 -11.66 3.68 0.53
CA THR A 68 -12.77 4.27 -0.20
C THR A 68 -13.00 5.73 0.18
N PHE A 69 -12.97 6.04 1.48
CA PHE A 69 -13.13 7.40 1.96
C PHE A 69 -12.05 8.33 1.41
N ILE A 70 -10.78 7.93 1.52
CA ILE A 70 -9.65 8.74 1.06
C ILE A 70 -9.70 8.92 -0.44
N PHE A 71 -10.00 7.87 -1.20
CA PHE A 71 -10.11 7.96 -2.65
C PHE A 71 -11.23 8.92 -3.07
N LYS A 72 -12.41 8.79 -2.49
CA LYS A 72 -13.56 9.64 -2.86
C LYS A 72 -13.36 11.10 -2.47
N ARG A 73 -12.77 11.33 -1.31
CA ARG A 73 -12.62 12.71 -0.81
C ARG A 73 -11.39 13.43 -1.37
N TYR A 74 -10.29 12.72 -1.54
CA TYR A 74 -9.00 13.33 -1.91
C TYR A 74 -8.47 12.89 -3.25
N GLY A 75 -9.06 11.88 -3.85
CA GLY A 75 -8.60 11.35 -5.14
C GLY A 75 -7.28 10.58 -5.05
N ILE A 76 -6.89 10.11 -3.87
CA ILE A 76 -5.62 9.42 -3.65
C ILE A 76 -5.85 7.91 -3.59
N GLU A 77 -5.14 7.17 -4.43
CA GLU A 77 -5.01 5.71 -4.30
C GLU A 77 -3.82 5.44 -3.38
N ILE A 78 -4.06 4.71 -2.29
CA ILE A 78 -3.02 4.44 -1.28
C ILE A 78 -2.10 3.32 -1.78
N LEU A 79 -0.78 3.51 -1.67
CA LEU A 79 0.17 2.43 -1.86
C LEU A 79 0.29 1.64 -0.56
N TYR A 80 -0.02 0.35 -0.61
CA TYR A 80 0.13 -0.55 0.52
C TYR A 80 1.42 -1.34 0.38
N VAL A 81 2.25 -1.30 1.42
CA VAL A 81 3.50 -2.06 1.46
C VAL A 81 3.42 -3.03 2.63
N TRP A 82 3.62 -4.32 2.36
CA TRP A 82 3.57 -5.34 3.38
C TRP A 82 4.83 -5.33 4.24
N GLU A 83 4.64 -5.54 5.54
CA GLU A 83 5.75 -5.61 6.49
C GLU A 83 6.78 -6.65 6.08
N SER A 84 6.36 -7.80 5.58
CA SER A 84 7.27 -8.84 5.10
C SER A 84 8.15 -8.36 3.95
N ASP A 85 7.61 -7.54 3.05
CA ASP A 85 8.41 -6.95 1.97
C ASP A 85 9.43 -5.96 2.51
N LEU A 86 9.05 -5.15 3.48
CA LEU A 86 9.98 -4.21 4.13
C LEU A 86 11.15 -4.92 4.82
N LEU A 87 10.87 -6.06 5.44
CA LEU A 87 11.90 -6.82 6.15
C LEU A 87 12.80 -7.62 5.21
N LYS A 88 12.28 -8.09 4.08
CA LYS A 88 13.00 -9.01 3.19
C LYS A 88 13.55 -8.37 1.93
N SER A 89 12.95 -7.31 1.45
CA SER A 89 13.30 -6.72 0.15
C SER A 89 13.09 -5.21 0.15
N GLN A 90 14.02 -4.49 0.76
CA GLN A 90 13.97 -3.03 0.77
C GLN A 90 14.11 -2.44 -0.64
N GLU A 91 14.87 -3.08 -1.51
CA GLU A 91 15.03 -2.65 -2.90
C GLU A 91 13.70 -2.71 -3.66
N LYS A 92 12.91 -3.76 -3.45
CA LYS A 92 11.57 -3.88 -4.02
C LYS A 92 10.68 -2.74 -3.52
N CYS A 93 10.71 -2.47 -2.23
CA CYS A 93 9.90 -1.40 -1.63
C CYS A 93 10.32 -0.02 -2.17
N ALA A 94 11.61 0.24 -2.30
CA ALA A 94 12.11 1.48 -2.89
C ALA A 94 11.64 1.63 -4.34
N ALA A 95 11.71 0.56 -5.13
CA ALA A 95 11.25 0.55 -6.51
C ALA A 95 9.74 0.82 -6.61
N LEU A 96 8.94 0.21 -5.72
CA LEU A 96 7.49 0.46 -5.66
C LEU A 96 7.17 1.93 -5.36
N ILE A 97 7.88 2.52 -4.41
CA ILE A 97 7.67 3.92 -4.03
C ILE A 97 8.00 4.85 -5.21
N LEU A 98 9.13 4.62 -5.87
CA LEU A 98 9.53 5.43 -7.02
C LEU A 98 8.54 5.28 -8.19
N GLU A 99 8.05 4.08 -8.43
CA GLU A 99 7.03 3.82 -9.45
C GLU A 99 5.71 4.54 -9.11
N TYR A 100 5.30 4.48 -7.86
CA TYR A 100 4.11 5.15 -7.37
C TYR A 100 4.19 6.66 -7.58
N ILE A 101 5.31 7.26 -7.22
CA ILE A 101 5.55 8.70 -7.43
C ILE A 101 5.61 9.02 -8.91
N GLY A 102 6.34 8.23 -9.70
CA GLY A 102 6.51 8.45 -11.13
C GLY A 102 5.19 8.37 -11.92
N ARG A 103 4.23 7.62 -11.41
CA ARG A 103 2.88 7.50 -12.00
C ARG A 103 1.87 8.46 -11.39
N ASN A 104 2.30 9.40 -10.59
CA ASN A 104 1.41 10.34 -9.88
C ASN A 104 0.35 9.63 -9.04
N GLY A 105 0.70 8.50 -8.45
CA GLY A 105 -0.21 7.70 -7.62
C GLY A 105 -1.17 6.80 -8.40
N GLU A 106 -1.07 6.76 -9.73
CA GLU A 106 -1.92 5.88 -10.55
C GLU A 106 -1.34 4.47 -10.59
N LEU A 107 -1.86 3.60 -9.77
CA LEU A 107 -1.55 2.18 -9.77
C LEU A 107 -2.75 1.42 -10.30
N GLN A 108 -2.50 0.39 -11.14
CA GLN A 108 -3.60 -0.48 -11.61
C GLN A 108 -4.23 -1.20 -10.43
N ASP A 109 -3.38 -1.63 -9.52
CA ASP A 109 -3.75 -2.17 -8.24
C ASP A 109 -2.76 -1.65 -7.20
N TYR A 110 -3.22 -1.50 -5.99
CA TYR A 110 -2.46 -0.85 -4.92
C TYR A 110 -1.85 -1.83 -3.93
N ASN A 111 -1.72 -3.09 -4.30
CA ASN A 111 -1.04 -4.03 -3.43
C ASN A 111 0.23 -4.56 -4.09
N SER A 112 1.20 -4.90 -3.27
CA SER A 112 2.54 -5.26 -3.74
C SER A 112 2.61 -6.56 -4.55
N PHE A 113 1.51 -7.34 -4.59
CA PHE A 113 1.49 -8.59 -5.35
C PHE A 113 1.26 -8.40 -6.84
N ASN A 114 0.94 -7.20 -7.23
CA ASN A 114 0.79 -6.87 -8.64
C ASN A 114 2.11 -6.54 -9.31
N TYR A 115 3.21 -6.75 -8.61
CA TYR A 115 4.55 -6.41 -9.08
C TYR A 115 5.43 -7.64 -9.14
N ASN A 116 6.30 -7.65 -10.13
CA ASN A 116 7.42 -8.57 -10.20
C ASN A 116 8.71 -7.78 -10.08
N TYR A 117 9.65 -8.24 -9.25
CA TYR A 117 10.92 -7.57 -9.06
C TYR A 117 12.04 -8.59 -9.15
N GLU A 118 12.72 -8.61 -10.31
CA GLU A 118 13.81 -9.52 -10.60
C GLU A 118 14.97 -8.74 -11.22
N ASP A 119 16.18 -9.08 -10.85
CA ASP A 119 17.40 -8.46 -11.37
C ASP A 119 17.37 -6.92 -11.29
N ASN A 120 16.86 -6.41 -10.19
CA ASN A 120 16.68 -4.97 -9.93
C ASN A 120 15.73 -4.28 -10.91
N VAL A 121 14.88 -5.04 -11.60
CA VAL A 121 13.87 -4.51 -12.49
C VAL A 121 12.48 -4.74 -11.90
N LEU A 122 11.74 -3.66 -11.71
CA LEU A 122 10.35 -3.71 -11.31
C LEU A 122 9.47 -3.74 -12.54
N SER A 123 8.57 -4.71 -12.63
CA SER A 123 7.58 -4.77 -13.67
C SER A 123 6.19 -4.97 -13.09
N MET A 124 5.20 -4.34 -13.73
CA MET A 124 3.80 -4.51 -13.36
C MET A 124 3.26 -5.77 -14.02
N LEU A 125 2.54 -6.57 -13.26
CA LEU A 125 1.88 -7.76 -13.80
C LEU A 125 0.63 -7.34 -14.58
N GLN A 126 0.45 -7.90 -15.77
CA GLN A 126 -0.71 -7.59 -16.62
C GLN A 126 -2.00 -8.18 -16.04
N ASN A 127 -1.91 -9.39 -15.51
CA ASN A 127 -3.05 -10.10 -14.93
C ASN A 127 -2.69 -10.51 -13.50
N PRO A 128 -2.62 -9.56 -12.59
CA PRO A 128 -2.24 -9.85 -11.23
C PRO A 128 -3.30 -10.69 -10.52
N ILE A 129 -2.86 -11.51 -9.58
CA ILE A 129 -3.76 -12.15 -8.65
C ILE A 129 -4.24 -11.07 -7.70
N ILE A 130 -5.48 -10.66 -7.83
CA ILE A 130 -6.05 -9.62 -6.98
C ILE A 130 -6.64 -10.29 -5.74
N PRO A 131 -6.04 -10.09 -4.56
CA PRO A 131 -6.56 -10.67 -3.34
C PRO A 131 -7.96 -10.12 -3.03
N PHE A 132 -8.79 -10.95 -2.41
CA PHE A 132 -10.19 -10.58 -2.14
C PHE A 132 -10.32 -9.29 -1.32
N GLN A 133 -9.41 -9.05 -0.37
CA GLN A 133 -9.45 -7.87 0.50
C GLN A 133 -8.95 -6.60 -0.17
N PHE A 134 -8.18 -6.71 -1.24
CA PHE A 134 -7.62 -5.56 -1.95
C PHE A 134 -8.12 -5.46 -3.38
N ARG A 135 -9.17 -6.18 -3.69
CA ARG A 135 -9.83 -5.96 -4.98
C ARG A 135 -10.21 -4.50 -5.08
N LYS A 136 -9.99 -3.94 -6.26
CA LYS A 136 -10.32 -2.56 -6.52
C LYS A 136 -11.74 -2.30 -6.05
N ILE A 137 -11.86 -1.45 -5.06
CA ILE A 137 -13.16 -1.05 -4.55
C ILE A 137 -13.74 -0.14 -5.61
N ALA A 138 -14.91 -0.48 -6.12
CA ALA A 138 -15.60 0.37 -7.06
C ALA A 138 -15.91 1.68 -6.36
N CYS A 139 -15.26 2.70 -6.79
CA CYS A 139 -15.39 4.03 -6.22
C CYS A 139 -16.26 4.87 -7.12
#